data_10df8cf7a8adaf62bf7c47e6d54d976c
#
_entry.id   10df8cf7a8adaf62bf7c47e6d54d976c
#
_cell.length_a   1.000
_cell.length_b   1.000
_cell.length_c   1.000
_cell.angle_alpha   90.00
_cell.angle_beta   90.00
_cell.angle_gamma   90.00
#
_symmetry.space_group_name_H-M   'P 1'
#
loop_
_entity.id
_entity.type
_entity.pdbx_description
1 polymer ?
#
loop_
_entity_poly.entity_id
_entity_poly.type
_entity_poly.pdbx_seq_one_letter_code
_entity_poly.pdbx_strand_id
1 'polypeptide(L)'
;MPIVFWTGKLSLPMKLMINTNNILAWLTGNARDAIAMKQRIRQGYEGVFSDHVTGYDELGTEFQMKAAIAQLEELDLQGKEVLDVGCGTGIISLLALKKGALKVICGDISEYMLKLAREKAANQGYGSDLIEFRNIDAESLPFGDASFDVVITGMTLGLLPDQAKAVEEIARVLRPGGQAAVGAHGPEHYWEACDASFRAINKRYVLGYRLEFWPRTEKEVRLLLEQAGLVDVRTRRLTWQNSFENGGNAYDFFAAISSSWWYAKFPREKIAEDSKKTRNYFERKRITQITDDVILAYGRKPRDLA
;
A
#
# COMPACT_ATOMS: atom_id res chain seq x y z
N MET A 1 -4.38 8.51 -17.90
CA MET A 1 -4.85 7.41 -17.04
C MET A 1 -6.32 7.14 -17.31
N PRO A 2 -6.79 5.90 -17.43
CA PRO A 2 -8.22 5.60 -17.58
C PRO A 2 -8.98 5.96 -16.29
N ILE A 3 -10.27 6.23 -16.42
CA ILE A 3 -11.15 6.38 -15.26
C ILE A 3 -11.31 5.01 -14.64
N VAL A 4 -11.03 4.89 -13.36
CA VAL A 4 -11.24 3.66 -12.59
C VAL A 4 -12.58 3.74 -11.86
N PHE A 5 -13.42 2.73 -12.02
CA PHE A 5 -14.69 2.63 -11.35
C PHE A 5 -14.59 1.70 -10.15
N TRP A 6 -15.19 2.12 -9.05
CA TRP A 6 -15.29 1.30 -7.86
C TRP A 6 -16.25 0.13 -8.08
N THR A 7 -15.76 -1.08 -7.95
CA THR A 7 -16.54 -2.32 -8.11
C THR A 7 -16.68 -3.12 -6.81
N GLY A 8 -16.01 -2.69 -5.74
CA GLY A 8 -15.98 -3.38 -4.45
C GLY A 8 -17.31 -3.45 -3.70
N LYS A 9 -17.29 -4.04 -2.50
CA LYS A 9 -18.46 -4.38 -1.67
C LYS A 9 -18.97 -3.18 -0.86
N LEU A 10 -19.45 -2.15 -1.54
CA LEU A 10 -20.04 -0.96 -0.93
C LEU A 10 -21.53 -0.82 -1.29
N SER A 11 -22.25 -0.03 -0.51
CA SER A 11 -23.64 0.32 -0.85
C SER A 11 -23.72 1.03 -2.21
N LEU A 12 -24.81 0.82 -2.96
CA LEU A 12 -25.00 1.44 -4.27
C LEU A 12 -24.85 2.98 -4.25
N PRO A 13 -25.43 3.71 -3.28
CA PRO A 13 -25.23 5.16 -3.20
C PRO A 13 -23.77 5.57 -3.06
N MET A 14 -22.99 4.82 -2.27
CA MET A 14 -21.57 5.10 -2.08
C MET A 14 -20.76 4.82 -3.36
N LYS A 15 -21.04 3.71 -4.05
CA LYS A 15 -20.42 3.41 -5.36
C LYS A 15 -20.68 4.50 -6.38
N LEU A 16 -21.92 4.95 -6.49
CA LEU A 16 -22.32 6.05 -7.40
C LEU A 16 -21.56 7.33 -7.07
N MET A 17 -21.48 7.69 -5.79
CA MET A 17 -20.78 8.90 -5.37
C MET A 17 -19.28 8.82 -5.67
N ILE A 18 -18.62 7.73 -5.34
CA ILE A 18 -17.19 7.54 -5.61
C ILE A 18 -16.91 7.63 -7.11
N ASN A 19 -17.69 6.93 -7.92
CA ASN A 19 -17.49 6.91 -9.36
C ASN A 19 -17.76 8.29 -9.98
N THR A 20 -18.79 9.00 -9.54
CA THR A 20 -19.04 10.39 -9.97
C THR A 20 -17.87 11.29 -9.60
N ASN A 21 -17.36 11.17 -8.38
CA ASN A 21 -16.22 11.95 -7.93
C ASN A 21 -14.93 11.63 -8.73
N ASN A 22 -14.70 10.38 -9.07
CA ASN A 22 -13.54 9.97 -9.89
C ASN A 22 -13.63 10.52 -11.31
N ILE A 23 -14.84 10.55 -11.90
CA ILE A 23 -15.09 11.18 -13.19
C ILE A 23 -14.79 12.69 -13.12
N LEU A 24 -15.30 13.38 -12.10
CA LEU A 24 -15.07 14.80 -11.92
C LEU A 24 -13.57 15.11 -11.69
N ALA A 25 -12.89 14.31 -10.87
CA ALA A 25 -11.46 14.45 -10.64
C ALA A 25 -10.66 14.29 -11.94
N TRP A 26 -11.06 13.35 -12.78
CA TRP A 26 -10.45 13.15 -14.09
C TRP A 26 -10.71 14.32 -15.04
N LEU A 27 -11.94 14.83 -15.10
CA LEU A 27 -12.32 15.97 -15.93
C LEU A 27 -11.62 17.27 -15.52
N THR A 28 -11.48 17.51 -14.21
CA THR A 28 -10.84 18.72 -13.67
C THR A 28 -9.31 18.66 -13.69
N GLY A 29 -8.70 17.52 -14.06
CA GLY A 29 -7.26 17.32 -14.06
C GLY A 29 -6.65 17.02 -12.70
N ASN A 30 -7.42 17.06 -11.60
CA ASN A 30 -6.91 16.76 -10.24
C ASN A 30 -6.34 15.33 -10.11
N ALA A 31 -6.87 14.38 -10.89
CA ALA A 31 -6.35 13.02 -10.94
C ALA A 31 -5.07 12.90 -11.80
N ARG A 32 -4.68 13.95 -12.53
CA ARG A 32 -3.53 13.95 -13.44
C ARG A 32 -2.29 14.57 -12.86
N ASP A 33 -2.42 15.32 -11.77
CA ASP A 33 -1.29 15.96 -11.11
C ASP A 33 -0.56 14.95 -10.21
N ALA A 34 0.30 14.14 -10.84
CA ALA A 34 1.10 13.13 -10.16
C ALA A 34 2.07 13.73 -9.13
N ILE A 35 2.66 14.90 -9.45
CA ILE A 35 3.63 15.56 -8.56
C ILE A 35 2.95 16.03 -7.28
N ALA A 36 1.84 16.75 -7.40
CA ALA A 36 1.09 17.20 -6.22
C ALA A 36 0.52 16.04 -5.41
N MET A 37 0.14 14.94 -6.06
CA MET A 37 -0.32 13.73 -5.37
C MET A 37 0.82 13.07 -4.56
N LYS A 38 2.01 12.93 -5.14
CA LYS A 38 3.20 12.40 -4.44
C LYS A 38 3.58 13.27 -3.25
N GLN A 39 3.58 14.58 -3.42
CA GLN A 39 3.87 15.52 -2.33
C GLN A 39 2.85 15.39 -1.20
N ARG A 40 1.56 15.26 -1.49
CA ARG A 40 0.52 15.07 -0.48
C ARG A 40 0.65 13.73 0.24
N ILE A 41 0.96 12.65 -0.48
CA ILE A 41 1.21 11.33 0.12
C ILE A 41 2.40 11.42 1.07
N ARG A 42 3.52 11.97 0.61
CA ARG A 42 4.72 12.18 1.44
C ARG A 42 4.39 13.00 2.70
N GLN A 43 3.73 14.14 2.55
CA GLN A 43 3.31 14.97 3.68
C GLN A 43 2.35 14.26 4.63
N GLY A 44 1.46 13.42 4.10
CA GLY A 44 0.55 12.58 4.89
C GLY A 44 1.33 11.63 5.80
N TYR A 45 2.31 10.92 5.27
CA TYR A 45 3.15 10.02 6.06
C TYR A 45 4.06 10.78 7.02
N GLU A 46 4.67 11.89 6.63
CA GLU A 46 5.53 12.69 7.49
C GLU A 46 4.75 13.46 8.57
N GLY A 47 3.56 13.97 8.26
CA GLY A 47 2.78 14.80 9.17
C GLY A 47 1.90 14.04 10.14
N VAL A 48 1.33 12.92 9.73
CA VAL A 48 0.42 12.11 10.55
C VAL A 48 1.19 11.25 11.52
N PHE A 49 2.24 10.62 11.02
CA PHE A 49 2.99 9.66 11.80
C PHE A 49 3.93 10.31 12.82
N SER A 50 4.33 11.58 12.64
CA SER A 50 5.08 12.29 13.67
C SER A 50 4.27 12.54 14.95
N ASP A 51 2.95 12.71 14.85
CA ASP A 51 2.10 13.07 15.99
C ASP A 51 1.31 11.88 16.58
N HIS A 52 1.12 10.77 15.79
CA HIS A 52 0.23 9.66 16.17
C HIS A 52 0.80 8.26 15.90
N VAL A 53 2.10 8.13 15.74
CA VAL A 53 2.77 6.93 15.18
C VAL A 53 2.87 5.74 16.11
N THR A 54 2.70 5.91 17.38
CA THR A 54 2.66 4.78 18.31
C THR A 54 1.62 3.73 17.89
N GLY A 55 0.56 4.13 17.20
CA GLY A 55 -0.51 3.24 16.76
C GLY A 55 -0.24 2.43 15.47
N TYR A 56 0.59 2.90 14.52
CA TYR A 56 0.73 2.21 13.23
C TYR A 56 1.36 0.83 13.38
N ASP A 57 2.48 0.75 14.08
CA ASP A 57 3.16 -0.52 14.32
C ASP A 57 2.48 -1.37 15.40
N GLU A 58 2.00 -0.74 16.47
CA GLU A 58 1.35 -1.45 17.57
C GLU A 58 0.02 -2.07 17.14
N LEU A 59 -0.79 -1.35 16.36
CA LEU A 59 -2.10 -1.80 15.93
C LEU A 59 -2.10 -2.49 14.57
N GLY A 60 -1.19 -2.12 13.67
CA GLY A 60 -1.16 -2.61 12.29
C GLY A 60 -0.26 -3.82 12.04
N THR A 61 0.79 -4.00 12.85
CA THR A 61 1.84 -4.99 12.56
C THR A 61 1.32 -6.41 12.44
N GLU A 62 0.45 -6.86 13.33
CA GLU A 62 -0.07 -8.24 13.28
C GLU A 62 -0.81 -8.52 11.97
N PHE A 63 -1.59 -7.57 11.50
CA PHE A 63 -2.43 -7.72 10.30
C PHE A 63 -1.60 -7.59 9.02
N GLN A 64 -0.68 -6.63 8.98
CA GLN A 64 0.27 -6.47 7.87
C GLN A 64 1.22 -7.66 7.77
N MET A 65 1.59 -8.25 8.89
CA MET A 65 2.45 -9.43 8.96
C MET A 65 1.85 -10.62 8.21
N LYS A 66 0.53 -10.87 8.30
CA LYS A 66 -0.13 -11.95 7.56
C LYS A 66 0.04 -11.79 6.04
N ALA A 67 -0.19 -10.60 5.54
CA ALA A 67 0.00 -10.29 4.11
C ALA A 67 1.46 -10.44 3.70
N ALA A 68 2.39 -9.92 4.50
CA ALA A 68 3.82 -9.98 4.23
C ALA A 68 4.35 -11.43 4.23
N ILE A 69 3.97 -12.25 5.22
CA ILE A 69 4.34 -13.66 5.28
C ILE A 69 3.84 -14.38 4.03
N ALA A 70 2.55 -14.23 3.70
CA ALA A 70 1.95 -14.88 2.53
C ALA A 70 2.60 -14.43 1.21
N GLN A 71 3.02 -13.16 1.12
CA GLN A 71 3.73 -12.63 -0.06
C GLN A 71 5.12 -13.25 -0.21
N LEU A 72 5.82 -13.49 0.90
CA LEU A 72 7.17 -14.05 0.88
C LEU A 72 7.21 -15.58 0.78
N GLU A 73 6.08 -16.28 0.99
CA GLU A 73 6.03 -17.75 0.92
C GLU A 73 6.42 -18.30 -0.47
N GLU A 74 6.07 -17.58 -1.54
CA GLU A 74 6.30 -18.03 -2.92
C GLU A 74 7.65 -17.55 -3.50
N LEU A 75 8.50 -16.89 -2.69
CA LEU A 75 9.78 -16.35 -3.11
C LEU A 75 10.94 -17.20 -2.58
N ASP A 76 11.89 -17.49 -3.46
CA ASP A 76 13.22 -17.96 -3.07
C ASP A 76 14.10 -16.75 -2.79
N LEU A 77 14.36 -16.49 -1.50
CA LEU A 77 15.14 -15.35 -1.04
C LEU A 77 16.57 -15.73 -0.60
N GLN A 78 16.87 -17.04 -0.53
CA GLN A 78 18.16 -17.49 -0.03
C GLN A 78 19.31 -16.99 -0.90
N GLY A 79 20.20 -16.19 -0.32
CA GLY A 79 21.37 -15.61 -1.01
C GLY A 79 21.02 -14.55 -2.09
N LYS A 80 19.81 -13.97 -2.07
CA LYS A 80 19.36 -13.01 -3.06
C LYS A 80 19.55 -11.57 -2.63
N GLU A 81 19.84 -10.70 -3.60
CA GLU A 81 19.77 -9.24 -3.44
C GLU A 81 18.35 -8.77 -3.71
N VAL A 82 17.75 -8.19 -2.68
CA VAL A 82 16.31 -7.83 -2.63
C VAL A 82 16.14 -6.31 -2.57
N LEU A 83 15.21 -5.78 -3.36
CA LEU A 83 14.68 -4.42 -3.21
C LEU A 83 13.23 -4.49 -2.70
N ASP A 84 12.95 -3.82 -1.60
CA ASP A 84 11.61 -3.61 -1.06
C ASP A 84 11.15 -2.17 -1.36
N VAL A 85 10.22 -2.02 -2.30
CA VAL A 85 9.74 -0.71 -2.80
C VAL A 85 8.49 -0.29 -2.04
N GLY A 86 8.57 0.84 -1.33
CA GLY A 86 7.54 1.29 -0.40
C GLY A 86 7.57 0.45 0.87
N CYS A 87 8.77 0.25 1.42
CA CYS A 87 9.02 -0.66 2.54
C CYS A 87 8.31 -0.26 3.85
N GLY A 88 7.82 0.98 3.95
CA GLY A 88 7.21 1.49 5.18
C GLY A 88 8.14 1.31 6.39
N THR A 89 7.64 0.71 7.44
CA THR A 89 8.41 0.43 8.66
C THR A 89 9.25 -0.86 8.59
N GLY A 90 9.44 -1.44 7.39
CA GLY A 90 10.42 -2.49 7.11
C GLY A 90 9.95 -3.93 7.39
N ILE A 91 8.66 -4.20 7.52
CA ILE A 91 8.15 -5.56 7.83
C ILE A 91 8.63 -6.59 6.80
N ILE A 92 8.42 -6.34 5.51
CA ILE A 92 8.82 -7.25 4.43
C ILE A 92 10.34 -7.39 4.37
N SER A 93 11.06 -6.27 4.47
CA SER A 93 12.53 -6.26 4.45
C SER A 93 13.15 -7.13 5.55
N LEU A 94 12.66 -6.99 6.79
CA LEU A 94 13.14 -7.77 7.93
C LEU A 94 12.79 -9.26 7.82
N LEU A 95 11.60 -9.57 7.29
CA LEU A 95 11.22 -10.95 6.99
C LEU A 95 12.07 -11.55 5.86
N ALA A 96 12.42 -10.76 4.84
CA ALA A 96 13.28 -11.22 3.76
C ALA A 96 14.67 -11.59 4.28
N LEU A 97 15.25 -10.80 5.18
CA LEU A 97 16.51 -11.15 5.86
C LEU A 97 16.39 -12.44 6.67
N LYS A 98 15.30 -12.61 7.43
CA LYS A 98 15.05 -13.87 8.18
C LYS A 98 14.90 -15.08 7.27
N LYS A 99 14.49 -14.89 6.02
CA LYS A 99 14.41 -15.93 4.99
C LYS A 99 15.73 -16.13 4.21
N GLY A 100 16.82 -15.51 4.64
CA GLY A 100 18.15 -15.71 4.09
C GLY A 100 18.52 -14.82 2.90
N ALA A 101 17.85 -13.69 2.71
CA ALA A 101 18.29 -12.70 1.74
C ALA A 101 19.73 -12.27 2.04
N LEU A 102 20.56 -12.18 0.99
CA LEU A 102 21.96 -11.76 1.09
C LEU A 102 22.07 -10.30 1.51
N LYS A 103 21.26 -9.47 0.88
CA LYS A 103 21.17 -8.04 1.14
C LYS A 103 19.78 -7.54 0.80
N VAL A 104 19.26 -6.62 1.60
CA VAL A 104 17.98 -5.94 1.35
C VAL A 104 18.19 -4.44 1.24
N ILE A 105 17.64 -3.82 0.21
CA ILE A 105 17.48 -2.37 0.14
C ILE A 105 16.03 -2.03 0.47
N CYS A 106 15.84 -1.33 1.59
CA CYS A 106 14.60 -0.74 2.04
C CYS A 106 14.40 0.61 1.36
N GLY A 107 13.46 0.71 0.44
CA GLY A 107 13.16 1.94 -0.28
C GLY A 107 11.77 2.50 0.06
N ASP A 108 11.71 3.77 0.47
CA ASP A 108 10.44 4.47 0.70
C ASP A 108 10.56 5.96 0.36
N ILE A 109 9.45 6.59 0.03
CA ILE A 109 9.41 8.04 -0.24
C ILE A 109 9.40 8.87 1.06
N SER A 110 9.06 8.26 2.20
CA SER A 110 8.98 8.89 3.52
C SER A 110 10.24 8.61 4.34
N GLU A 111 11.01 9.66 4.64
CA GLU A 111 12.16 9.57 5.56
C GLU A 111 11.74 9.13 6.95
N TYR A 112 10.53 9.47 7.35
CA TYR A 112 10.01 9.06 8.65
C TYR A 112 9.80 7.54 8.74
N MET A 113 9.22 6.92 7.69
CA MET A 113 9.09 5.47 7.60
C MET A 113 10.45 4.77 7.60
N LEU A 114 11.42 5.31 6.84
CA LEU A 114 12.78 4.80 6.81
C LEU A 114 13.48 4.90 8.16
N LYS A 115 13.21 5.97 8.94
CA LYS A 115 13.74 6.10 10.30
C LYS A 115 13.24 4.96 11.19
N LEU A 116 11.93 4.69 11.18
CA LEU A 116 11.35 3.58 11.96
C LEU A 116 11.88 2.22 11.52
N ALA A 117 12.03 2.01 10.21
CA ALA A 117 12.60 0.78 9.68
C ALA A 117 14.05 0.58 10.13
N ARG A 118 14.87 1.64 10.15
CA ARG A 118 16.27 1.60 10.67
C ARG A 118 16.30 1.22 12.14
N GLU A 119 15.45 1.84 12.95
CA GLU A 119 15.36 1.56 14.39
C GLU A 119 14.98 0.09 14.64
N LYS A 120 14.00 -0.44 13.90
CA LYS A 120 13.62 -1.86 13.99
C LYS A 120 14.74 -2.81 13.55
N ALA A 121 15.43 -2.51 12.46
CA ALA A 121 16.54 -3.31 11.98
C ALA A 121 17.68 -3.35 13.00
N ALA A 122 18.06 -2.19 13.55
CA ALA A 122 19.08 -2.09 14.58
C ALA A 122 18.70 -2.87 15.85
N ASN A 123 17.45 -2.79 16.29
CA ASN A 123 16.94 -3.54 17.45
C ASN A 123 16.95 -5.06 17.25
N GLN A 124 16.93 -5.52 15.98
CA GLN A 124 17.05 -6.94 15.62
C GLN A 124 18.49 -7.35 15.27
N GLY A 125 19.48 -6.45 15.41
CA GLY A 125 20.88 -6.74 15.19
C GLY A 125 21.31 -6.75 13.71
N TYR A 126 20.51 -6.22 12.80
CA TYR A 126 20.89 -6.13 11.38
C TYR A 126 21.75 -4.89 11.12
N GLY A 127 22.95 -5.11 10.61
CA GLY A 127 23.90 -4.07 10.24
C GLY A 127 23.77 -3.62 8.78
N SER A 128 24.53 -2.58 8.43
CA SER A 128 24.54 -2.00 7.08
C SER A 128 25.08 -2.92 5.98
N ASP A 129 25.74 -3.99 6.35
CA ASP A 129 26.16 -5.08 5.47
C ASP A 129 24.97 -5.89 4.92
N LEU A 130 23.89 -6.01 5.70
CA LEU A 130 22.70 -6.79 5.37
C LEU A 130 21.54 -5.93 4.88
N ILE A 131 21.40 -4.70 5.39
CA ILE A 131 20.26 -3.84 5.07
C ILE A 131 20.67 -2.39 4.84
N GLU A 132 20.15 -1.80 3.78
CA GLU A 132 20.37 -0.41 3.42
C GLU A 132 19.02 0.31 3.27
N PHE A 133 18.95 1.59 3.67
CA PHE A 133 17.72 2.39 3.62
C PHE A 133 17.90 3.57 2.70
N ARG A 134 17.04 3.67 1.69
CA ARG A 134 17.10 4.74 0.67
C ARG A 134 15.78 5.44 0.50
N ASN A 135 15.82 6.77 0.47
CA ASN A 135 14.67 7.55 0.02
C ASN A 135 14.53 7.42 -1.50
N ILE A 136 13.44 6.82 -1.96
CA ILE A 136 13.22 6.55 -3.37
C ILE A 136 11.77 6.86 -3.79
N ASP A 137 11.61 7.19 -5.06
CA ASP A 137 10.32 7.23 -5.73
C ASP A 137 10.13 5.94 -6.54
N ALA A 138 9.05 5.19 -6.26
CA ALA A 138 8.74 3.95 -6.95
C ALA A 138 8.56 4.11 -8.47
N GLU A 139 8.17 5.30 -8.93
CA GLU A 139 8.00 5.60 -10.36
C GLU A 139 9.30 6.06 -11.05
N SER A 140 10.41 6.16 -10.29
CA SER A 140 11.74 6.51 -10.81
C SER A 140 12.82 5.98 -9.88
N LEU A 141 13.08 4.68 -9.98
CA LEU A 141 14.03 3.98 -9.11
C LEU A 141 15.48 4.38 -9.44
N PRO A 142 16.27 4.86 -8.45
CA PRO A 142 17.64 5.32 -8.67
C PRO A 142 18.65 4.17 -8.75
N PHE A 143 18.28 3.11 -9.47
CA PHE A 143 19.11 1.92 -9.66
C PHE A 143 19.28 1.63 -11.16
N GLY A 144 20.40 1.04 -11.51
CA GLY A 144 20.64 0.57 -12.87
C GLY A 144 19.72 -0.59 -13.26
N ASP A 145 19.67 -0.88 -14.54
CA ASP A 145 18.96 -2.06 -15.04
C ASP A 145 19.61 -3.34 -14.48
N ALA A 146 18.81 -4.39 -14.27
CA ALA A 146 19.29 -5.70 -13.85
C ALA A 146 20.12 -5.67 -12.54
N SER A 147 19.70 -4.89 -11.55
CA SER A 147 20.39 -4.70 -10.27
C SER A 147 20.00 -5.74 -9.20
N PHE A 148 18.78 -6.28 -9.24
CA PHE A 148 18.21 -7.10 -8.17
C PHE A 148 17.75 -8.48 -8.66
N ASP A 149 17.87 -9.48 -7.78
CA ASP A 149 17.31 -10.81 -8.02
C ASP A 149 15.81 -10.85 -7.74
N VAL A 150 15.38 -10.12 -6.70
CA VAL A 150 13.98 -10.04 -6.28
C VAL A 150 13.61 -8.59 -5.99
N VAL A 151 12.47 -8.15 -6.51
CA VAL A 151 11.87 -6.85 -6.16
C VAL A 151 10.48 -7.10 -5.59
N ILE A 152 10.26 -6.54 -4.40
CA ILE A 152 9.01 -6.70 -3.65
C ILE A 152 8.37 -5.33 -3.46
N THR A 153 7.06 -5.24 -3.56
CA THR A 153 6.29 -4.09 -3.09
C THR A 153 5.04 -4.58 -2.37
N GLY A 154 4.90 -4.24 -1.11
CA GLY A 154 3.79 -4.68 -0.25
C GLY A 154 2.78 -3.56 -0.03
N MET A 155 1.54 -3.72 -0.51
CA MET A 155 0.41 -2.80 -0.27
C MET A 155 0.64 -1.33 -0.68
N THR A 156 1.69 -1.05 -1.45
CA THR A 156 2.09 0.30 -1.87
C THR A 156 1.44 0.71 -3.19
N LEU A 157 1.16 -0.27 -4.07
CA LEU A 157 0.70 -0.02 -5.44
C LEU A 157 -0.52 0.90 -5.52
N GLY A 158 -1.48 0.76 -4.59
CA GLY A 158 -2.67 1.60 -4.52
C GLY A 158 -2.40 3.07 -4.18
N LEU A 159 -1.25 3.38 -3.63
CA LEU A 159 -0.85 4.76 -3.25
C LEU A 159 -0.19 5.52 -4.40
N LEU A 160 0.26 4.81 -5.44
CA LEU A 160 1.05 5.40 -6.51
C LEU A 160 0.18 6.13 -7.53
N PRO A 161 0.56 7.35 -7.93
CA PRO A 161 -0.11 8.10 -9.00
C PRO A 161 -0.04 7.39 -10.35
N ASP A 162 1.10 6.81 -10.69
CA ASP A 162 1.32 6.04 -11.92
C ASP A 162 1.82 4.63 -11.61
N GLN A 163 0.86 3.72 -11.41
CA GLN A 163 1.13 2.34 -11.07
C GLN A 163 1.83 1.57 -12.19
N ALA A 164 1.49 1.89 -13.45
CA ALA A 164 2.11 1.25 -14.60
C ALA A 164 3.61 1.59 -14.65
N LYS A 165 3.94 2.87 -14.46
CA LYS A 165 5.33 3.33 -14.42
C LYS A 165 6.13 2.67 -13.31
N ALA A 166 5.53 2.52 -12.13
CA ALA A 166 6.21 1.85 -11.01
C ALA A 166 6.48 0.36 -11.31
N VAL A 167 5.54 -0.34 -11.94
CA VAL A 167 5.75 -1.76 -12.30
C VAL A 167 6.76 -1.89 -13.44
N GLU A 168 6.81 -0.93 -14.40
CA GLU A 168 7.88 -0.86 -15.41
C GLU A 168 9.26 -0.69 -14.77
N GLU A 169 9.40 0.19 -13.77
CA GLU A 169 10.64 0.39 -13.02
C GLU A 169 11.04 -0.87 -12.24
N ILE A 170 10.08 -1.55 -11.61
CA ILE A 170 10.31 -2.86 -10.96
C ILE A 170 10.86 -3.87 -11.97
N ALA A 171 10.24 -3.98 -13.14
CA ALA A 171 10.69 -4.90 -14.19
C ALA A 171 12.07 -4.50 -14.75
N ARG A 172 12.36 -3.19 -14.87
CA ARG A 172 13.65 -2.67 -15.37
C ARG A 172 14.79 -3.08 -14.46
N VAL A 173 14.65 -2.87 -13.15
CA VAL A 173 15.73 -3.13 -12.19
C VAL A 173 15.91 -4.59 -11.83
N LEU A 174 14.99 -5.48 -12.21
CA LEU A 174 15.14 -6.92 -12.07
C LEU A 174 16.20 -7.47 -13.04
N ARG A 175 17.01 -8.39 -12.57
CA ARG A 175 17.90 -9.20 -13.41
C ARG A 175 17.10 -10.13 -14.32
N PRO A 176 17.63 -10.52 -15.49
CA PRO A 176 17.03 -11.60 -16.28
C PRO A 176 16.78 -12.86 -15.42
N GLY A 177 15.57 -13.39 -15.42
CA GLY A 177 15.12 -14.49 -14.56
C GLY A 177 14.76 -14.10 -13.12
N GLY A 178 14.97 -12.85 -12.73
CA GLY A 178 14.59 -12.32 -11.41
C GLY A 178 13.07 -12.29 -11.19
N GLN A 179 12.65 -12.19 -9.94
CA GLN A 179 11.24 -12.28 -9.52
C GLN A 179 10.71 -10.94 -9.01
N ALA A 180 9.52 -10.56 -9.46
CA ALA A 180 8.71 -9.52 -8.84
C ALA A 180 7.65 -10.15 -7.94
N ALA A 181 7.39 -9.53 -6.78
CA ALA A 181 6.24 -9.82 -5.94
C ALA A 181 5.51 -8.52 -5.58
N VAL A 182 4.27 -8.40 -6.00
CA VAL A 182 3.46 -7.20 -5.85
C VAL A 182 2.25 -7.50 -4.96
N GLY A 183 2.14 -6.80 -3.84
CA GLY A 183 0.96 -6.79 -2.98
C GLY A 183 0.06 -5.59 -3.30
N ALA A 184 -1.21 -5.83 -3.51
CA ALA A 184 -2.21 -4.80 -3.76
C ALA A 184 -3.46 -5.01 -2.92
N HIS A 185 -4.19 -3.92 -2.66
CA HIS A 185 -5.48 -3.99 -2.00
C HIS A 185 -6.53 -4.57 -2.94
N GLY A 186 -7.28 -5.54 -2.43
CA GLY A 186 -8.41 -6.11 -3.15
C GLY A 186 -9.69 -5.28 -3.03
N PRO A 187 -10.75 -5.68 -3.75
CA PRO A 187 -11.98 -4.89 -3.86
C PRO A 187 -12.84 -4.84 -2.57
N GLU A 188 -12.53 -5.68 -1.59
CA GLU A 188 -13.24 -5.69 -0.30
C GLU A 188 -12.38 -5.20 0.87
N HIS A 189 -11.18 -4.67 0.58
CA HIS A 189 -10.27 -4.20 1.62
C HIS A 189 -10.89 -3.07 2.45
N TYR A 190 -11.02 -3.28 3.76
CA TYR A 190 -11.59 -2.36 4.75
C TYR A 190 -12.99 -1.83 4.42
N TRP A 191 -13.81 -2.61 3.69
CA TRP A 191 -15.10 -2.14 3.22
C TRP A 191 -16.06 -1.73 4.36
N GLU A 192 -16.01 -2.42 5.52
CA GLU A 192 -16.83 -2.08 6.69
C GLU A 192 -16.46 -0.70 7.24
N ALA A 193 -15.17 -0.46 7.35
CA ALA A 193 -14.64 0.80 7.86
C ALA A 193 -14.87 1.96 6.88
N CYS A 194 -14.73 1.70 5.58
CA CYS A 194 -15.03 2.69 4.54
C CYS A 194 -16.53 3.05 4.52
N ASP A 195 -17.42 2.06 4.57
CA ASP A 195 -18.89 2.29 4.61
C ASP A 195 -19.31 3.02 5.90
N ALA A 196 -18.71 2.65 7.04
CA ALA A 196 -18.95 3.31 8.32
C ALA A 196 -18.49 4.77 8.30
N SER A 197 -17.31 5.05 7.78
CA SER A 197 -16.78 6.41 7.64
C SER A 197 -17.67 7.26 6.76
N PHE A 198 -18.10 6.72 5.62
CA PHE A 198 -19.03 7.39 4.73
C PHE A 198 -20.36 7.77 5.42
N ARG A 199 -20.96 6.82 6.16
CA ARG A 199 -22.23 7.04 6.87
C ARG A 199 -22.09 7.97 8.06
N ALA A 200 -20.97 7.92 8.76
CA ALA A 200 -20.70 8.76 9.92
C ALA A 200 -20.57 10.23 9.55
N ILE A 201 -19.84 10.50 8.47
CA ILE A 201 -19.55 11.85 8.03
C ILE A 201 -20.78 12.47 7.39
N ASN A 202 -21.67 11.67 6.77
CA ASN A 202 -22.89 12.10 6.07
C ASN A 202 -22.65 13.35 5.19
N LYS A 203 -21.49 13.46 4.62
CA LYS A 203 -21.06 14.60 3.83
C LYS A 203 -20.55 14.17 2.48
N ARG A 204 -20.78 15.05 1.58
CA ARG A 204 -20.23 15.08 0.26
C ARG A 204 -18.71 15.08 0.38
N TYR A 205 -18.08 14.01 -0.01
CA TYR A 205 -16.65 14.00 -0.23
C TYR A 205 -16.26 15.14 -1.14
N VAL A 206 -15.09 15.69 -0.95
CA VAL A 206 -14.64 16.84 -1.73
C VAL A 206 -14.61 16.44 -3.19
N LEU A 207 -15.47 17.09 -3.98
CA LEU A 207 -15.54 16.89 -5.41
C LEU A 207 -14.16 17.15 -6.05
N GLY A 208 -13.75 16.25 -6.92
CA GLY A 208 -12.51 16.41 -7.67
C GLY A 208 -11.28 15.71 -7.08
N TYR A 209 -11.39 15.01 -5.96
CA TYR A 209 -10.32 14.15 -5.46
C TYR A 209 -10.48 12.73 -5.97
N ARG A 210 -9.38 12.16 -6.44
CA ARG A 210 -9.30 10.76 -6.85
C ARG A 210 -9.49 9.84 -5.66
N LEU A 211 -10.46 8.93 -5.74
CA LEU A 211 -10.80 7.96 -4.69
C LEU A 211 -10.50 6.50 -5.09
N GLU A 212 -9.76 6.29 -6.18
CA GLU A 212 -9.32 4.97 -6.62
C GLU A 212 -8.00 4.54 -5.97
N PHE A 213 -7.87 4.75 -4.69
CA PHE A 213 -6.77 4.25 -3.88
C PHE A 213 -6.60 2.73 -4.04
N TRP A 214 -7.68 2.05 -4.00
CA TRP A 214 -8.00 0.71 -4.42
C TRP A 214 -9.52 0.72 -4.75
N PRO A 215 -10.17 -0.29 -5.15
CA PRO A 215 -9.75 -1.68 -5.24
C PRO A 215 -9.05 -1.99 -6.56
N ARG A 216 -8.30 -3.07 -6.52
CA ARG A 216 -7.81 -3.72 -7.72
C ARG A 216 -8.42 -5.11 -7.81
N THR A 217 -8.54 -5.61 -9.02
CA THR A 217 -8.87 -7.01 -9.29
C THR A 217 -7.60 -7.77 -9.61
N GLU A 218 -7.61 -9.10 -9.44
CA GLU A 218 -6.49 -9.96 -9.84
C GLU A 218 -6.15 -9.76 -11.33
N LYS A 219 -7.17 -9.58 -12.17
CA LYS A 219 -6.99 -9.32 -13.60
C LYS A 219 -6.24 -8.01 -13.86
N GLU A 220 -6.57 -6.94 -13.16
CA GLU A 220 -5.91 -5.64 -13.33
C GLU A 220 -4.47 -5.68 -12.86
N VAL A 221 -4.19 -6.32 -11.72
CA VAL A 221 -2.82 -6.44 -11.21
C VAL A 221 -1.98 -7.33 -12.15
N ARG A 222 -2.54 -8.45 -12.62
CA ARG A 222 -1.91 -9.31 -13.63
C ARG A 222 -1.54 -8.51 -14.88
N LEU A 223 -2.48 -7.75 -15.42
CA LEU A 223 -2.27 -6.98 -16.65
C LEU A 223 -1.15 -5.94 -16.48
N LEU A 224 -1.04 -5.28 -15.32
CA LEU A 224 0.07 -4.36 -15.04
C LEU A 224 1.43 -5.05 -15.13
N LEU A 225 1.56 -6.25 -14.56
CA LEU A 225 2.82 -7.00 -14.62
C LEU A 225 3.14 -7.47 -16.04
N GLU A 226 2.13 -7.99 -16.76
CA GLU A 226 2.29 -8.45 -18.13
C GLU A 226 2.66 -7.30 -19.09
N GLN A 227 2.05 -6.12 -18.93
CA GLN A 227 2.38 -4.92 -19.71
C GLN A 227 3.79 -4.39 -19.46
N ALA A 228 4.33 -4.60 -18.25
CA ALA A 228 5.72 -4.28 -17.94
C ALA A 228 6.73 -5.33 -18.45
N GLY A 229 6.26 -6.34 -19.22
CA GLY A 229 7.12 -7.37 -19.81
C GLY A 229 7.46 -8.52 -18.87
N LEU A 230 6.80 -8.65 -17.74
CA LEU A 230 6.96 -9.80 -16.86
C LEU A 230 6.18 -11.01 -17.41
N VAL A 231 6.76 -12.19 -17.27
CA VAL A 231 6.18 -13.47 -17.71
C VAL A 231 5.87 -14.37 -16.51
N ASP A 232 5.22 -15.50 -16.75
CA ASP A 232 4.80 -16.47 -15.71
C ASP A 232 3.96 -15.80 -14.60
N VAL A 233 3.14 -14.82 -14.98
CA VAL A 233 2.39 -14.01 -14.03
C VAL A 233 1.30 -14.83 -13.37
N ARG A 234 1.38 -14.90 -12.03
CA ARG A 234 0.41 -15.57 -11.16
C ARG A 234 -0.18 -14.59 -10.18
N THR A 235 -1.45 -14.78 -9.86
CA THR A 235 -2.15 -13.97 -8.85
C THR A 235 -2.84 -14.88 -7.85
N ARG A 236 -2.90 -14.41 -6.60
CA ARG A 236 -3.61 -15.07 -5.50
C ARG A 236 -4.31 -14.00 -4.67
N ARG A 237 -5.60 -14.13 -4.47
CA ARG A 237 -6.36 -13.26 -3.58
C ARG A 237 -6.53 -13.94 -2.22
N LEU A 238 -6.29 -13.17 -1.16
CA LEU A 238 -6.45 -13.59 0.22
C LEU A 238 -7.41 -12.64 0.92
N THR A 239 -8.37 -13.21 1.65
CA THR A 239 -9.33 -12.42 2.41
C THR A 239 -9.47 -13.01 3.81
N TRP A 240 -9.39 -12.14 4.82
CA TRP A 240 -9.64 -12.54 6.21
C TRP A 240 -10.32 -11.41 6.99
N GLN A 241 -10.91 -11.74 8.11
CA GLN A 241 -11.50 -10.75 9.01
C GLN A 241 -10.64 -10.58 10.26
N ASN A 242 -10.41 -9.34 10.61
CA ASN A 242 -9.81 -8.93 11.87
C ASN A 242 -10.93 -8.62 12.85
N SER A 243 -10.88 -9.23 14.03
CA SER A 243 -11.89 -9.08 15.08
C SER A 243 -11.34 -8.21 16.21
N PHE A 244 -12.14 -7.28 16.69
CA PHE A 244 -11.80 -6.34 17.74
C PHE A 244 -12.78 -6.46 18.91
N GLU A 245 -12.31 -6.16 20.10
CA GLU A 245 -13.12 -6.23 21.33
C GLU A 245 -14.34 -5.31 21.28
N ASN A 246 -14.15 -4.13 20.73
CA ASN A 246 -15.21 -3.12 20.58
C ASN A 246 -15.01 -2.23 19.34
N GLY A 247 -16.00 -1.40 19.04
CA GLY A 247 -15.96 -0.52 17.88
C GLY A 247 -14.89 0.58 17.97
N GLY A 248 -14.51 0.99 19.17
CA GLY A 248 -13.43 1.94 19.38
C GLY A 248 -12.09 1.36 18.94
N ASN A 249 -11.78 0.12 19.36
CA ASN A 249 -10.55 -0.57 18.98
C ASN A 249 -10.47 -0.82 17.47
N ALA A 250 -11.61 -1.20 16.86
CA ALA A 250 -11.69 -1.35 15.40
C ALA A 250 -11.44 -0.04 14.66
N TYR A 251 -11.98 1.07 15.18
CA TYR A 251 -11.71 2.39 14.61
C TYR A 251 -10.25 2.81 14.77
N ASP A 252 -9.64 2.58 15.95
CA ASP A 252 -8.25 2.94 16.22
C ASP A 252 -7.29 2.20 15.28
N PHE A 253 -7.54 0.91 15.05
CA PHE A 253 -6.83 0.14 14.02
C PHE A 253 -6.98 0.77 12.63
N PHE A 254 -8.21 1.02 12.18
CA PHE A 254 -8.46 1.60 10.87
C PHE A 254 -7.84 2.98 10.72
N ALA A 255 -7.94 3.82 11.74
CA ALA A 255 -7.35 5.16 11.74
C ALA A 255 -5.82 5.11 11.67
N ALA A 256 -5.18 4.21 12.43
CA ALA A 256 -3.73 4.06 12.43
C ALA A 256 -3.17 3.73 11.04
N ILE A 257 -3.84 2.84 10.30
CA ILE A 257 -3.36 2.38 8.98
C ILE A 257 -3.79 3.31 7.84
N SER A 258 -5.02 3.85 7.89
CA SER A 258 -5.59 4.62 6.78
C SER A 258 -5.40 6.13 6.89
N SER A 259 -4.97 6.63 8.05
CA SER A 259 -4.92 8.08 8.31
C SER A 259 -4.01 8.84 7.32
N SER A 260 -2.87 8.28 6.95
CA SER A 260 -1.97 8.89 5.96
C SER A 260 -2.65 9.19 4.62
N TRP A 261 -3.51 8.27 4.15
CA TRP A 261 -4.29 8.46 2.93
C TRP A 261 -5.32 9.59 3.06
N TRP A 262 -6.01 9.68 4.20
CA TRP A 262 -6.97 10.75 4.48
C TRP A 262 -6.28 12.10 4.57
N TYR A 263 -5.16 12.19 5.32
CA TYR A 263 -4.38 13.41 5.45
C TYR A 263 -3.76 13.89 4.13
N ALA A 264 -3.43 12.97 3.25
CA ALA A 264 -2.99 13.32 1.91
C ALA A 264 -4.08 14.03 1.07
N LYS A 265 -5.35 13.87 1.43
CA LYS A 265 -6.49 14.36 0.63
C LYS A 265 -7.32 15.46 1.28
N PHE A 266 -7.26 15.63 2.61
CA PHE A 266 -8.15 16.55 3.33
C PHE A 266 -7.39 17.45 4.31
N PRO A 267 -7.88 18.68 4.60
CA PRO A 267 -7.32 19.55 5.64
C PRO A 267 -7.40 18.91 7.02
N ARG A 268 -6.36 19.12 7.85
CA ARG A 268 -6.21 18.51 9.19
C ARG A 268 -7.42 18.78 10.11
N GLU A 269 -7.91 20.02 10.14
CA GLU A 269 -9.03 20.42 11.00
C GLU A 269 -10.30 19.60 10.69
N LYS A 270 -10.54 19.39 9.39
CA LYS A 270 -11.68 18.61 8.92
C LYS A 270 -11.53 17.13 9.30
N ILE A 271 -10.32 16.60 9.25
CA ILE A 271 -10.05 15.20 9.61
C ILE A 271 -10.34 14.96 11.09
N ALA A 272 -9.93 15.85 11.99
CA ALA A 272 -10.18 15.71 13.42
C ALA A 272 -11.68 15.61 13.75
N GLU A 273 -12.52 16.48 13.13
CA GLU A 273 -13.97 16.43 13.30
C GLU A 273 -14.57 15.14 12.74
N ASP A 274 -14.16 14.77 11.53
CA ASP A 274 -14.67 13.60 10.82
C ASP A 274 -14.21 12.29 11.49
N SER A 275 -13.01 12.25 12.04
CA SER A 275 -12.48 11.15 12.86
C SER A 275 -13.34 10.90 14.09
N LYS A 276 -13.68 11.95 14.83
CA LYS A 276 -14.56 11.85 16.01
C LYS A 276 -15.94 11.30 15.63
N LYS A 277 -16.52 11.76 14.53
CA LYS A 277 -17.83 11.27 14.04
C LYS A 277 -17.75 9.81 13.65
N THR A 278 -16.67 9.42 12.97
CA THR A 278 -16.46 8.05 12.51
C THR A 278 -16.26 7.11 13.71
N ARG A 279 -15.43 7.47 14.69
CA ARG A 279 -15.25 6.70 15.92
C ARG A 279 -16.57 6.45 16.64
N ASN A 280 -17.35 7.52 16.88
CA ASN A 280 -18.66 7.41 17.53
C ASN A 280 -19.64 6.52 16.72
N TYR A 281 -19.51 6.49 15.39
CA TYR A 281 -20.33 5.62 14.55
C TYR A 281 -19.94 4.15 14.74
N PHE A 282 -18.64 3.83 14.73
CA PHE A 282 -18.13 2.47 15.00
C PHE A 282 -18.62 1.94 16.33
N GLU A 283 -18.48 2.72 17.40
CA GLU A 283 -18.92 2.35 18.76
C GLU A 283 -20.43 2.11 18.80
N ARG A 284 -21.24 3.08 18.32
CA ARG A 284 -22.70 2.99 18.31
C ARG A 284 -23.25 1.83 17.47
N LYS A 285 -22.60 1.53 16.35
CA LYS A 285 -23.01 0.44 15.43
C LYS A 285 -22.34 -0.89 15.75
N ARG A 286 -21.47 -0.93 16.77
CA ARG A 286 -20.71 -2.10 17.19
C ARG A 286 -19.97 -2.75 16.01
N ILE A 287 -19.24 -1.94 15.25
CA ILE A 287 -18.41 -2.44 14.16
C ILE A 287 -17.15 -3.00 14.79
N THR A 288 -17.07 -4.30 14.88
CA THR A 288 -15.98 -5.05 15.55
C THR A 288 -15.22 -5.96 14.61
N GLN A 289 -15.55 -5.91 13.33
CA GLN A 289 -14.87 -6.69 12.29
C GLN A 289 -14.48 -5.79 11.14
N ILE A 290 -13.27 -5.99 10.63
CA ILE A 290 -12.73 -5.29 9.47
C ILE A 290 -12.09 -6.33 8.55
N THR A 291 -12.50 -6.33 7.30
CA THR A 291 -12.00 -7.24 6.27
C THR A 291 -10.68 -6.73 5.70
N ASP A 292 -9.64 -7.55 5.76
CA ASP A 292 -8.49 -7.44 4.87
C ASP A 292 -8.75 -8.23 3.60
N ASP A 293 -8.42 -7.62 2.47
CA ASP A 293 -8.53 -8.24 1.15
C ASP A 293 -7.30 -7.84 0.35
N VAL A 294 -6.46 -8.81 0.07
CA VAL A 294 -5.13 -8.61 -0.52
C VAL A 294 -5.00 -9.43 -1.78
N ILE A 295 -4.47 -8.81 -2.81
CA ILE A 295 -4.06 -9.48 -4.05
C ILE A 295 -2.55 -9.56 -4.05
N LEU A 296 -2.03 -10.77 -4.09
CA LEU A 296 -0.61 -11.05 -4.28
C LEU A 296 -0.39 -11.45 -5.74
N ALA A 297 0.54 -10.79 -6.40
CA ALA A 297 0.90 -11.07 -7.78
C ALA A 297 2.40 -11.30 -7.90
N TYR A 298 2.78 -12.27 -8.68
CA TYR A 298 4.17 -12.67 -8.93
C TYR A 298 4.42 -12.69 -10.41
N GLY A 299 5.61 -12.30 -10.83
CA GLY A 299 6.04 -12.36 -12.22
C GLY A 299 7.55 -12.57 -12.30
N ARG A 300 8.05 -12.99 -13.44
CA ARG A 300 9.49 -13.14 -13.72
C ARG A 300 9.91 -12.24 -14.85
N LYS A 301 11.09 -11.64 -14.73
CA LYS A 301 11.73 -11.03 -15.90
C LYS A 301 12.18 -12.15 -16.84
N PRO A 302 11.89 -12.09 -18.14
CA PRO A 302 12.40 -13.07 -19.10
C PRO A 302 13.91 -13.25 -18.94
N ARG A 303 14.38 -14.48 -19.12
CA ARG A 303 15.82 -14.73 -19.30
C ARG A 303 16.16 -14.29 -20.71
N ASP A 304 17.25 -13.59 -20.89
CA ASP A 304 17.77 -13.33 -22.22
C ASP A 304 17.91 -14.68 -22.91
N LEU A 305 17.32 -14.81 -24.10
CA LEU A 305 17.56 -15.96 -24.95
C LEU A 305 19.04 -15.90 -25.32
N ALA A 306 19.83 -16.84 -24.81
CA ALA A 306 21.25 -16.99 -25.13
C ALA A 306 21.45 -17.29 -26.61
#